data_553c3d32da58023599a497d77bcc2eb9
#
_entry.id   553c3d32da58023599a497d77bcc2eb9
#
_cell.length_a   1.000
_cell.length_b   1.000
_cell.length_c   1.000
_cell.angle_alpha   90.00
_cell.angle_beta   90.00
_cell.angle_gamma   90.00
#
_symmetry.space_group_name_H-M   'P 1'
#
loop_
_entity.id
_entity.type
_entity.pdbx_description
1 polymer ?
#
loop_
_entity_poly.entity_id
_entity_poly.type
_entity_poly.pdbx_seq_one_letter_code
_entity_poly.pdbx_strand_id
1 'polypeptide(L)'
;MINIVKKDFMASIIVFLVALPLAIGISIACGLPIYSGIVSGIIGGIVVGLFSGNSLQVPGPAAGLILIIVEIIHTMGVEKLFLIIFLVGLLQILFGLMSFGKWFRAISPAIIQGMLAGIGISIFLSQFHIMLDSKPNNDFLLNIKDLLSIIYNSVLPLDGSPHHLACMTGIITIACIIGWKFLPCKKLHAIPSALVGIIVASLLANFMHFNISYIQVGQNFWSNINFISPQDLSNLFNSSVIINALVITFIASAETLLTSTAIDKMSENSKTDYDKEIIAQGIGNSLSGFLGGLPITGVIVRSAAN
;
A
#
# COMPACT_ATOMS: atom_id res chain seq x y z
N MET A 1 -27.06 -19.93 -2.54
CA MET A 1 -26.81 -18.69 -1.79
C MET A 1 -25.91 -18.90 -0.58
N ILE A 2 -26.27 -19.73 0.40
CA ILE A 2 -25.47 -19.96 1.63
C ILE A 2 -24.02 -20.40 1.36
N ASN A 3 -23.80 -21.27 0.37
CA ASN A 3 -22.43 -21.73 0.01
C ASN A 3 -21.57 -20.66 -0.66
N ILE A 4 -22.17 -19.69 -1.35
CA ILE A 4 -21.46 -18.56 -1.96
C ILE A 4 -21.01 -17.61 -0.86
N VAL A 5 -21.93 -17.20 0.01
CA VAL A 5 -21.64 -16.31 1.16
C VAL A 5 -20.54 -16.90 2.06
N LYS A 6 -20.56 -18.24 2.29
CA LYS A 6 -19.51 -18.91 3.09
C LYS A 6 -18.14 -18.88 2.40
N LYS A 7 -18.08 -19.04 1.07
CA LYS A 7 -16.84 -18.94 0.31
C LYS A 7 -16.30 -17.52 0.31
N ASP A 8 -17.15 -16.55 0.06
CA ASP A 8 -16.79 -15.13 0.05
C ASP A 8 -16.33 -14.65 1.44
N PHE A 9 -16.96 -15.13 2.51
CA PHE A 9 -16.53 -14.85 3.88
C PHE A 9 -15.14 -15.41 4.18
N MET A 10 -14.84 -16.64 3.75
CA MET A 10 -13.49 -17.22 3.92
C MET A 10 -12.45 -16.49 3.08
N ALA A 11 -12.77 -16.11 1.85
CA ALA A 11 -11.89 -15.29 1.01
C ALA A 11 -11.63 -13.93 1.65
N SER A 12 -12.64 -13.27 2.18
CA SER A 12 -12.51 -11.97 2.84
C SER A 12 -11.58 -12.00 4.06
N ILE A 13 -11.60 -13.09 4.85
CA ILE A 13 -10.65 -13.27 5.96
C ILE A 13 -9.21 -13.35 5.44
N ILE A 14 -8.96 -14.15 4.40
CA ILE A 14 -7.62 -14.29 3.81
C ILE A 14 -7.14 -12.95 3.26
N VAL A 15 -8.00 -12.26 2.52
CA VAL A 15 -7.72 -10.92 2.00
C VAL A 15 -7.41 -9.94 3.11
N PHE A 16 -8.19 -9.93 4.19
CA PHE A 16 -7.95 -9.06 5.34
C PHE A 16 -6.59 -9.34 6.00
N LEU A 17 -6.24 -10.61 6.20
CA LEU A 17 -4.96 -11.02 6.80
C LEU A 17 -3.75 -10.61 5.96
N VAL A 18 -3.89 -10.54 4.63
CA VAL A 18 -2.85 -10.03 3.73
C VAL A 18 -2.88 -8.50 3.68
N ALA A 19 -4.08 -7.91 3.65
CA ALA A 19 -4.28 -6.48 3.44
C ALA A 19 -3.79 -5.63 4.62
N LEU A 20 -4.02 -6.10 5.86
CA LEU A 20 -3.70 -5.33 7.06
C LEU A 20 -2.21 -5.05 7.22
N PRO A 21 -1.29 -6.04 7.18
CA PRO A 21 0.15 -5.78 7.25
C PRO A 21 0.65 -4.90 6.11
N LEU A 22 0.14 -5.09 4.90
CA LEU A 22 0.49 -4.26 3.74
C LEU A 22 0.06 -2.81 3.95
N ALA A 23 -1.14 -2.57 4.45
CA ALA A 23 -1.65 -1.22 4.69
C ALA A 23 -0.82 -0.48 5.75
N ILE A 24 -0.46 -1.18 6.83
CA ILE A 24 0.41 -0.67 7.89
C ILE A 24 1.81 -0.38 7.32
N GLY A 25 2.39 -1.31 6.58
CA GLY A 25 3.71 -1.16 5.99
C GLY A 25 3.81 0.03 5.03
N ILE A 26 2.79 0.26 4.19
CA ILE A 26 2.73 1.41 3.28
C ILE A 26 2.65 2.73 4.06
N SER A 27 1.85 2.80 5.14
CA SER A 27 1.80 4.00 5.99
C SER A 27 3.15 4.34 6.58
N ILE A 28 3.84 3.35 7.14
CA ILE A 28 5.17 3.53 7.74
C ILE A 28 6.18 3.95 6.67
N ALA A 29 6.15 3.32 5.50
CA ALA A 29 7.01 3.67 4.38
C ALA A 29 6.80 5.11 3.88
N CYS A 30 5.57 5.64 4.01
CA CYS A 30 5.25 7.03 3.71
C CYS A 30 5.58 8.00 4.85
N GLY A 31 6.03 7.51 6.01
CA GLY A 31 6.24 8.35 7.20
C GLY A 31 4.94 8.82 7.86
N LEU A 32 3.82 8.14 7.57
CA LEU A 32 2.50 8.46 8.10
C LEU A 32 2.11 7.53 9.25
N PRO A 33 1.20 7.98 10.13
CA PRO A 33 0.66 7.13 11.17
C PRO A 33 -0.06 5.90 10.60
N ILE A 34 -0.04 4.80 11.33
CA ILE A 34 -0.63 3.51 10.93
C ILE A 34 -2.11 3.64 10.53
N TYR A 35 -2.85 4.51 11.21
CA TYR A 35 -4.27 4.70 10.94
C TYR A 35 -4.55 5.14 9.49
N SER A 36 -3.67 5.91 8.85
CA SER A 36 -3.84 6.34 7.47
C SER A 36 -3.95 5.16 6.49
N GLY A 37 -3.12 4.13 6.66
CA GLY A 37 -3.21 2.91 5.86
C GLY A 37 -4.41 2.05 6.20
N ILE A 38 -4.77 1.95 7.49
CA ILE A 38 -5.94 1.19 7.92
C ILE A 38 -7.22 1.83 7.37
N VAL A 39 -7.36 3.16 7.47
CA VAL A 39 -8.50 3.90 6.90
C VAL A 39 -8.62 3.65 5.41
N SER A 40 -7.52 3.76 4.66
CA SER A 40 -7.52 3.49 3.21
C SER A 40 -7.84 2.02 2.90
N GLY A 41 -7.37 1.09 3.73
CA GLY A 41 -7.67 -0.33 3.60
C GLY A 41 -9.15 -0.64 3.81
N ILE A 42 -9.79 -0.03 4.80
CA ILE A 42 -11.22 -0.17 5.09
C ILE A 42 -12.05 0.46 3.96
N ILE A 43 -11.72 1.69 3.55
CA ILE A 43 -12.43 2.38 2.46
C ILE A 43 -12.29 1.60 1.16
N GLY A 44 -11.07 1.14 0.82
CA GLY A 44 -10.82 0.34 -0.36
C GLY A 44 -11.62 -0.96 -0.37
N GLY A 45 -11.58 -1.70 0.73
CA GLY A 45 -12.28 -2.99 0.84
C GLY A 45 -13.80 -2.86 0.85
N ILE A 46 -14.36 -1.87 1.56
CA ILE A 46 -15.80 -1.74 1.73
C ILE A 46 -16.39 -0.79 0.67
N VAL A 47 -15.94 0.47 0.67
CA VAL A 47 -16.60 1.49 -0.16
C VAL A 47 -16.29 1.28 -1.63
N VAL A 48 -15.01 1.17 -2.00
CA VAL A 48 -14.65 0.93 -3.40
C VAL A 48 -15.17 -0.42 -3.87
N GLY A 49 -15.09 -1.46 -3.03
CA GLY A 49 -15.59 -2.80 -3.36
C GLY A 49 -17.09 -2.81 -3.68
N LEU A 50 -17.92 -2.01 -2.98
CA LEU A 50 -19.36 -1.90 -3.23
C LEU A 50 -19.68 -1.23 -4.58
N PHE A 51 -18.88 -0.28 -5.03
CA PHE A 51 -19.09 0.47 -6.27
C PHE A 51 -18.23 -0.04 -7.43
N SER A 52 -17.32 -0.97 -7.21
CA SER A 52 -16.34 -1.46 -8.18
C SER A 52 -16.96 -1.91 -9.50
N GLY A 53 -16.26 -1.64 -10.58
CA GLY A 53 -16.51 -2.17 -11.92
C GLY A 53 -15.92 -3.56 -12.15
N ASN A 54 -15.10 -4.07 -11.22
CA ASN A 54 -14.47 -5.38 -11.25
C ASN A 54 -14.80 -6.17 -9.96
N SER A 55 -15.46 -7.30 -10.10
CA SER A 55 -15.94 -8.10 -8.96
C SER A 55 -14.85 -8.80 -8.15
N LEU A 56 -13.65 -8.96 -8.71
CA LEU A 56 -12.55 -9.67 -8.08
C LEU A 56 -11.43 -8.74 -7.59
N GLN A 57 -11.46 -7.47 -7.98
CA GLN A 57 -10.45 -6.50 -7.57
C GLN A 57 -10.61 -6.11 -6.11
N VAL A 58 -9.51 -6.16 -5.37
CA VAL A 58 -9.45 -5.73 -3.98
C VAL A 58 -8.58 -4.47 -3.88
N PRO A 59 -9.20 -3.29 -3.80
CA PRO A 59 -8.47 -2.02 -3.67
C PRO A 59 -7.88 -1.84 -2.27
N GLY A 60 -6.90 -0.95 -2.19
CA GLY A 60 -6.28 -0.57 -0.93
C GLY A 60 -5.17 0.45 -1.12
N PRO A 61 -4.44 0.84 -0.04
CA PRO A 61 -3.38 1.84 -0.15
C PRO A 61 -2.37 1.47 -1.24
N ALA A 62 -2.00 2.49 -2.03
CA ALA A 62 -1.18 2.36 -3.22
C ALA A 62 0.31 2.29 -2.89
N ALA A 63 0.93 1.12 -3.01
CA ALA A 63 2.37 0.98 -2.85
C ALA A 63 3.17 1.70 -3.95
N GLY A 64 2.63 1.75 -5.17
CA GLY A 64 3.27 2.41 -6.30
C GLY A 64 3.37 3.93 -6.17
N LEU A 65 2.66 4.53 -5.22
CA LEU A 65 2.66 5.98 -5.00
C LEU A 65 3.53 6.43 -3.81
N ILE A 66 4.19 5.51 -3.08
CA ILE A 66 4.95 5.81 -1.86
C ILE A 66 5.93 6.95 -2.09
N LEU A 67 6.75 6.90 -3.15
CA LEU A 67 7.77 7.92 -3.40
C LEU A 67 7.17 9.30 -3.64
N ILE A 68 6.07 9.37 -4.40
CA ILE A 68 5.37 10.63 -4.69
C ILE A 68 4.74 11.18 -3.40
N ILE A 69 4.17 10.32 -2.57
CA ILE A 69 3.57 10.68 -1.29
C ILE A 69 4.65 11.26 -0.35
N VAL A 70 5.78 10.58 -0.24
CA VAL A 70 6.91 11.04 0.59
C VAL A 70 7.40 12.41 0.11
N GLU A 71 7.56 12.60 -1.19
CA GLU A 71 7.98 13.88 -1.78
C GLU A 71 6.96 15.00 -1.48
N ILE A 72 5.67 14.73 -1.60
CA ILE A 72 4.62 15.70 -1.26
C ILE A 72 4.65 16.05 0.24
N ILE A 73 4.83 15.07 1.11
CA ILE A 73 4.93 15.30 2.55
C ILE A 73 6.11 16.21 2.87
N HIS A 74 7.28 15.97 2.25
CA HIS A 74 8.48 16.77 2.47
C HIS A 74 8.35 18.20 1.93
N THR A 75 7.73 18.38 0.77
CA THR A 75 7.67 19.69 0.10
C THR A 75 6.45 20.51 0.49
N MET A 76 5.33 19.87 0.81
CA MET A 76 4.05 20.55 1.01
C MET A 76 3.41 20.30 2.38
N GLY A 77 3.83 19.27 3.09
CA GLY A 77 3.26 18.84 4.37
C GLY A 77 2.11 17.85 4.24
N VAL A 78 1.78 17.21 5.38
CA VAL A 78 0.78 16.13 5.46
C VAL A 78 -0.65 16.65 5.20
N GLU A 79 -0.98 17.85 5.66
CA GLU A 79 -2.32 18.44 5.48
C GLU A 79 -2.65 18.63 4.00
N LYS A 80 -1.68 19.14 3.22
CA LYS A 80 -1.87 19.30 1.77
C LYS A 80 -1.91 17.96 1.04
N LEU A 81 -1.23 16.93 1.54
CA LEU A 81 -1.33 15.59 0.98
C LEU A 81 -2.78 15.08 1.02
N PHE A 82 -3.46 15.19 2.16
CA PHE A 82 -4.84 14.72 2.28
C PHE A 82 -5.78 15.49 1.38
N LEU A 83 -5.56 16.80 1.24
CA LEU A 83 -6.29 17.64 0.30
C LEU A 83 -6.05 17.23 -1.16
N ILE A 84 -4.80 16.90 -1.52
CA ILE A 84 -4.45 16.39 -2.85
C ILE A 84 -5.17 15.07 -3.10
N ILE A 85 -5.17 14.11 -2.15
CA ILE A 85 -5.84 12.82 -2.30
C ILE A 85 -7.36 13.01 -2.46
N PHE A 86 -7.95 13.93 -1.71
CA PHE A 86 -9.37 14.29 -1.89
C PHE A 86 -9.65 14.79 -3.31
N LEU A 87 -8.82 15.69 -3.82
CA LEU A 87 -8.94 16.22 -5.19
C LEU A 87 -8.70 15.14 -6.25
N VAL A 88 -7.75 14.22 -6.02
CA VAL A 88 -7.55 13.02 -6.87
C VAL A 88 -8.86 12.25 -7.01
N GLY A 89 -9.56 12.01 -5.91
CA GLY A 89 -10.83 11.31 -5.94
C GLY A 89 -11.89 12.04 -6.78
N LEU A 90 -12.02 13.35 -6.63
CA LEU A 90 -12.95 14.16 -7.44
C LEU A 90 -12.60 14.13 -8.93
N LEU A 91 -11.30 14.23 -9.25
CA LEU A 91 -10.84 14.14 -10.64
C LEU A 91 -11.09 12.75 -11.23
N GLN A 92 -10.90 11.67 -10.49
CA GLN A 92 -11.21 10.32 -10.93
C GLN A 92 -12.72 10.13 -11.19
N ILE A 93 -13.58 10.65 -10.32
CA ILE A 93 -15.03 10.63 -10.56
C ILE A 93 -15.36 11.37 -11.86
N LEU A 94 -14.81 12.56 -12.06
CA LEU A 94 -15.01 13.35 -13.27
C LEU A 94 -14.54 12.58 -14.52
N PHE A 95 -13.35 11.98 -14.48
CA PHE A 95 -12.80 11.22 -15.60
C PHE A 95 -13.62 9.96 -15.90
N GLY A 96 -14.11 9.26 -14.88
CA GLY A 96 -15.00 8.11 -15.06
C GLY A 96 -16.33 8.51 -15.69
N LEU A 97 -16.96 9.62 -15.25
CA LEU A 97 -18.18 10.16 -15.84
C LEU A 97 -18.00 10.61 -17.30
N MET A 98 -16.82 11.10 -17.65
CA MET A 98 -16.46 11.48 -19.03
C MET A 98 -16.04 10.28 -19.89
N SER A 99 -16.15 9.04 -19.38
CA SER A 99 -15.76 7.81 -20.10
C SER A 99 -14.29 7.76 -20.51
N PHE A 100 -13.39 8.31 -19.68
CA PHE A 100 -11.95 8.31 -19.92
C PHE A 100 -11.28 6.96 -19.64
N GLY A 101 -11.97 5.97 -19.10
CA GLY A 101 -11.44 4.63 -18.85
C GLY A 101 -10.81 3.98 -20.10
N LYS A 102 -11.36 4.26 -21.27
CA LYS A 102 -10.81 3.79 -22.55
C LYS A 102 -9.46 4.45 -22.89
N TRP A 103 -9.28 5.71 -22.54
CA TRP A 103 -8.05 6.46 -22.80
C TRP A 103 -6.91 5.97 -21.92
N PHE A 104 -7.17 5.65 -20.66
CA PHE A 104 -6.17 5.03 -19.78
C PHE A 104 -5.70 3.68 -20.31
N ARG A 105 -6.56 2.91 -21.00
CA ARG A 105 -6.16 1.68 -21.69
C ARG A 105 -5.23 1.91 -22.87
N ALA A 106 -5.24 3.10 -23.47
CA ALA A 106 -4.34 3.45 -24.57
C ALA A 106 -2.90 3.69 -24.11
N ILE A 107 -2.66 3.89 -22.81
CA ILE A 107 -1.32 4.00 -22.25
C ILE A 107 -0.61 2.65 -22.42
N SER A 108 0.59 2.68 -23.00
CA SER A 108 1.36 1.46 -23.22
C SER A 108 1.62 0.72 -21.91
N PRO A 109 1.24 -0.56 -21.79
CA PRO A 109 1.53 -1.36 -20.61
C PRO A 109 3.04 -1.41 -20.26
N ALA A 110 3.91 -1.32 -21.27
CA ALA A 110 5.35 -1.32 -21.08
C ALA A 110 5.85 -0.10 -20.30
N ILE A 111 5.29 1.09 -20.58
CA ILE A 111 5.65 2.34 -19.88
C ILE A 111 5.29 2.21 -18.40
N ILE A 112 4.07 1.73 -18.10
CA ILE A 112 3.59 1.59 -16.73
C ILE A 112 4.35 0.50 -15.99
N GLN A 113 4.63 -0.63 -16.63
CA GLN A 113 5.45 -1.69 -16.04
C GLN A 113 6.87 -1.22 -15.75
N GLY A 114 7.47 -0.43 -16.65
CA GLY A 114 8.79 0.18 -16.43
C GLY A 114 8.78 1.14 -15.23
N MET A 115 7.76 1.97 -15.13
CA MET A 115 7.58 2.88 -13.99
C MET A 115 7.40 2.10 -12.68
N LEU A 116 6.50 1.10 -12.66
CA LEU A 116 6.28 0.27 -11.48
C LEU A 116 7.52 -0.53 -11.08
N ALA A 117 8.31 -1.01 -12.04
CA ALA A 117 9.58 -1.68 -11.77
C ALA A 117 10.59 -0.72 -11.12
N GLY A 118 10.74 0.50 -11.64
CA GLY A 118 11.59 1.53 -11.04
C GLY A 118 11.18 1.88 -9.61
N ILE A 119 9.89 2.10 -9.38
CA ILE A 119 9.32 2.33 -8.05
C ILE A 119 9.56 1.10 -7.14
N GLY A 120 9.34 -0.11 -7.66
CA GLY A 120 9.56 -1.35 -6.91
C GLY A 120 11.00 -1.52 -6.44
N ILE A 121 11.98 -1.21 -7.28
CA ILE A 121 13.40 -1.22 -6.93
C ILE A 121 13.71 -0.18 -5.84
N SER A 122 13.17 1.03 -5.98
CA SER A 122 13.37 2.10 -4.99
C SER A 122 12.78 1.73 -3.63
N ILE A 123 11.57 1.16 -3.62
CA ILE A 123 10.93 0.67 -2.38
C ILE A 123 11.75 -0.47 -1.78
N PHE A 124 12.19 -1.43 -2.59
CA PHE A 124 13.01 -2.55 -2.12
C PHE A 124 14.26 -2.06 -1.40
N LEU A 125 14.99 -1.12 -2.00
CA LEU A 125 16.18 -0.52 -1.39
C LEU A 125 15.86 0.20 -0.07
N SER A 126 14.80 1.01 -0.05
CA SER A 126 14.37 1.72 1.15
C SER A 126 13.96 0.77 2.28
N GLN A 127 13.24 -0.30 1.96
CA GLN A 127 12.82 -1.30 2.94
C GLN A 127 14.00 -2.12 3.47
N PHE A 128 15.04 -2.31 2.67
CA PHE A 128 16.28 -2.94 3.12
C PHE A 128 16.97 -2.11 4.22
N HIS A 129 17.01 -0.78 4.06
CA HIS A 129 17.52 0.12 5.09
C HIS A 129 16.72 0.00 6.40
N ILE A 130 15.39 0.00 6.30
CA ILE A 130 14.51 -0.14 7.47
C ILE A 130 14.71 -1.50 8.16
N MET A 131 14.85 -2.58 7.39
CA MET A 131 15.13 -3.92 7.94
C MET A 131 16.44 -3.98 8.72
N LEU A 132 17.41 -3.15 8.34
CA LEU A 132 18.71 -3.02 9.01
C LEU A 132 18.72 -1.91 10.08
N ASP A 133 17.55 -1.45 10.52
CA ASP A 133 17.35 -0.36 11.51
C ASP A 133 18.05 0.95 11.10
N SER A 134 18.11 1.21 9.80
CA SER A 134 18.69 2.42 9.23
C SER A 134 17.61 3.27 8.54
N LYS A 135 17.79 4.58 8.59
CA LYS A 135 16.84 5.49 7.88
C LYS A 135 17.22 5.57 6.42
N PRO A 136 16.29 5.27 5.50
CA PRO A 136 16.54 5.46 4.07
C PRO A 136 16.68 6.94 3.73
N ASN A 137 17.56 7.25 2.79
CA ASN A 137 17.67 8.59 2.19
C ASN A 137 16.55 8.80 1.17
N ASN A 138 16.18 10.06 0.95
CA ASN A 138 15.22 10.41 -0.11
C ASN A 138 15.82 10.24 -1.52
N ASP A 139 17.14 10.24 -1.62
CA ASP A 139 17.86 10.05 -2.89
C ASP A 139 18.17 8.57 -3.12
N PHE A 140 17.67 8.04 -4.24
CA PHE A 140 17.89 6.67 -4.68
C PHE A 140 19.38 6.29 -4.81
N LEU A 141 20.20 7.18 -5.35
CA LEU A 141 21.63 6.91 -5.54
C LEU A 141 22.39 6.84 -4.22
N LEU A 142 21.99 7.65 -3.24
CA LEU A 142 22.55 7.59 -1.90
C LEU A 142 22.18 6.28 -1.20
N ASN A 143 20.94 5.82 -1.33
CA ASN A 143 20.52 4.53 -0.80
C ASN A 143 21.33 3.35 -1.35
N ILE A 144 21.70 3.39 -2.64
CA ILE A 144 22.59 2.36 -3.23
C ILE A 144 24.01 2.43 -2.65
N LYS A 145 24.56 3.64 -2.53
CA LYS A 145 25.93 3.80 -2.01
C LYS A 145 26.06 3.34 -0.55
N ASP A 146 25.07 3.70 0.25
CA ASP A 146 25.09 3.42 1.68
C ASP A 146 24.76 1.95 1.99
N LEU A 147 24.11 1.24 1.05
CA LEU A 147 23.64 -0.14 1.26
C LEU A 147 24.76 -1.08 1.71
N LEU A 148 25.92 -1.04 1.07
CA LEU A 148 27.04 -1.93 1.41
C LEU A 148 27.59 -1.66 2.80
N SER A 149 27.72 -0.39 3.19
CA SER A 149 28.21 0.00 4.53
C SER A 149 27.19 -0.38 5.60
N ILE A 150 25.90 -0.22 5.33
CA ILE A 150 24.83 -0.57 6.28
C ILE A 150 24.77 -2.09 6.46
N ILE A 151 24.84 -2.88 5.39
CA ILE A 151 24.90 -4.35 5.48
C ILE A 151 26.11 -4.78 6.31
N TYR A 152 27.28 -4.21 6.03
CA TYR A 152 28.49 -4.54 6.78
C TYR A 152 28.32 -4.27 8.27
N ASN A 153 27.82 -3.09 8.64
CA ASN A 153 27.65 -2.68 10.04
C ASN A 153 26.52 -3.43 10.77
N SER A 154 25.53 -3.95 10.05
CA SER A 154 24.38 -4.65 10.66
C SER A 154 24.55 -6.17 10.71
N VAL A 155 25.37 -6.77 9.84
CA VAL A 155 25.53 -8.23 9.75
C VAL A 155 26.81 -8.71 10.42
N LEU A 156 27.92 -7.99 10.26
CA LEU A 156 29.24 -8.45 10.70
C LEU A 156 29.55 -8.27 12.20
N PRO A 157 29.12 -7.20 12.90
CA PRO A 157 29.26 -7.19 14.34
C PRO A 157 28.18 -8.08 14.98
N LEU A 158 28.53 -9.28 15.38
CA LEU A 158 27.67 -10.17 16.19
C LEU A 158 27.66 -9.69 17.68
N ASP A 159 27.43 -8.39 17.87
CA ASP A 159 27.55 -7.70 19.14
C ASP A 159 26.25 -7.55 19.92
N GLY A 160 25.11 -8.00 19.32
CA GLY A 160 23.79 -7.81 19.90
C GLY A 160 23.27 -6.36 19.83
N SER A 161 23.87 -5.52 19.00
CA SER A 161 23.41 -4.14 18.76
C SER A 161 21.96 -4.13 18.21
N PRO A 162 21.22 -3.02 18.38
CA PRO A 162 19.86 -2.88 17.81
C PRO A 162 19.81 -3.18 16.32
N HIS A 163 20.79 -2.73 15.54
CA HIS A 163 20.91 -3.00 14.11
C HIS A 163 21.07 -4.49 13.80
N HIS A 164 21.91 -5.19 14.57
CA HIS A 164 22.11 -6.64 14.42
C HIS A 164 20.81 -7.41 14.75
N LEU A 165 20.14 -7.07 15.86
CA LEU A 165 18.89 -7.70 16.27
C LEU A 165 17.75 -7.44 15.28
N ALA A 166 17.68 -6.23 14.73
CA ALA A 166 16.71 -5.90 13.67
C ALA A 166 16.97 -6.71 12.39
N CYS A 167 18.23 -6.79 11.96
CA CYS A 167 18.65 -7.62 10.84
C CYS A 167 18.27 -9.10 11.04
N MET A 168 18.58 -9.67 12.20
CA MET A 168 18.22 -11.06 12.53
C MET A 168 16.70 -11.26 12.48
N THR A 169 15.93 -10.34 13.05
CA THR A 169 14.45 -10.40 13.01
C THR A 169 13.93 -10.37 11.59
N GLY A 170 14.49 -9.52 10.72
CA GLY A 170 14.16 -9.46 9.30
C GLY A 170 14.49 -10.77 8.56
N ILE A 171 15.69 -11.33 8.78
CA ILE A 171 16.10 -12.60 8.17
C ILE A 171 15.18 -13.75 8.62
N ILE A 172 14.87 -13.82 9.91
CA ILE A 172 13.94 -14.84 10.45
C ILE A 172 12.55 -14.69 9.80
N THR A 173 12.06 -13.46 9.66
CA THR A 173 10.79 -13.21 8.98
C THR A 173 10.79 -13.76 7.55
N ILE A 174 11.83 -13.43 6.77
CA ILE A 174 11.98 -13.90 5.38
C ILE A 174 12.10 -15.44 5.34
N ALA A 175 12.92 -16.01 6.22
CA ALA A 175 13.09 -17.47 6.30
C ALA A 175 11.77 -18.17 6.64
N CYS A 176 10.98 -17.63 7.57
CA CYS A 176 9.65 -18.15 7.89
C CYS A 176 8.69 -18.06 6.70
N ILE A 177 8.68 -16.93 5.97
CA ILE A 177 7.83 -16.74 4.77
C ILE A 177 8.17 -17.77 3.69
N ILE A 178 9.47 -17.97 3.43
CA ILE A 178 9.94 -18.92 2.44
C ILE A 178 9.68 -20.36 2.91
N GLY A 179 10.07 -20.67 4.15
CA GLY A 179 9.91 -22.01 4.73
C GLY A 179 8.46 -22.47 4.78
N TRP A 180 7.52 -21.54 5.07
CA TRP A 180 6.09 -21.85 5.10
C TRP A 180 5.56 -22.42 3.79
N LYS A 181 6.10 -21.96 2.65
CA LYS A 181 5.70 -22.45 1.33
C LYS A 181 6.15 -23.91 1.04
N PHE A 182 7.19 -24.38 1.74
CA PHE A 182 7.72 -25.74 1.57
C PHE A 182 7.08 -26.75 2.52
N LEU A 183 6.18 -26.33 3.43
CA LEU A 183 5.49 -27.26 4.32
C LEU A 183 4.55 -28.19 3.51
N PRO A 184 4.57 -29.52 3.77
CA PRO A 184 3.78 -30.47 3.00
C PRO A 184 2.27 -30.41 3.28
N CYS A 185 1.83 -29.68 4.31
CA CYS A 185 0.45 -29.63 4.77
C CYS A 185 -0.39 -28.59 3.99
N LYS A 186 -1.16 -29.03 3.00
CA LYS A 186 -2.04 -28.15 2.19
C LYS A 186 -3.01 -27.29 3.02
N LYS A 187 -3.46 -27.77 4.20
CA LYS A 187 -4.37 -27.00 5.08
C LYS A 187 -3.69 -25.76 5.68
N LEU A 188 -2.38 -25.79 5.89
CA LEU A 188 -1.62 -24.67 6.44
C LEU A 188 -1.39 -23.57 5.40
N HIS A 189 -1.45 -23.87 4.11
CA HIS A 189 -1.35 -22.87 3.04
C HIS A 189 -2.55 -21.92 2.96
N ALA A 190 -3.65 -22.23 3.65
CA ALA A 190 -4.76 -21.27 3.83
C ALA A 190 -4.34 -20.04 4.67
N ILE A 191 -3.27 -20.16 5.47
CA ILE A 191 -2.73 -19.04 6.23
C ILE A 191 -1.64 -18.36 5.40
N PRO A 192 -1.74 -17.04 5.12
CA PRO A 192 -0.73 -16.32 4.36
C PRO A 192 0.64 -16.41 5.01
N SER A 193 1.66 -16.79 4.26
CA SER A 193 3.03 -16.94 4.76
C SER A 193 3.60 -15.66 5.36
N ALA A 194 3.23 -14.49 4.82
CA ALA A 194 3.62 -13.19 5.34
C ALA A 194 3.12 -12.97 6.78
N LEU A 195 1.87 -13.35 7.06
CA LEU A 195 1.29 -13.24 8.40
C LEU A 195 2.05 -14.12 9.39
N VAL A 196 2.37 -15.36 9.00
CA VAL A 196 3.13 -16.29 9.86
C VAL A 196 4.52 -15.73 10.15
N GLY A 197 5.23 -15.21 9.13
CA GLY A 197 6.54 -14.60 9.32
C GLY A 197 6.50 -13.43 10.32
N ILE A 198 5.52 -12.53 10.17
CA ILE A 198 5.37 -11.39 11.09
C ILE A 198 5.05 -11.85 12.52
N ILE A 199 4.12 -12.80 12.69
CA ILE A 199 3.75 -13.31 14.03
C ILE A 199 4.95 -13.97 14.70
N VAL A 200 5.66 -14.86 14.00
CA VAL A 200 6.82 -15.57 14.56
C VAL A 200 7.92 -14.58 14.95
N ALA A 201 8.26 -13.64 14.07
CA ALA A 201 9.29 -12.65 14.35
C ALA A 201 8.91 -11.71 15.51
N SER A 202 7.64 -11.26 15.54
CA SER A 202 7.16 -10.39 16.63
C SER A 202 7.14 -11.11 17.98
N LEU A 203 6.70 -12.36 18.02
CA LEU A 203 6.72 -13.16 19.25
C LEU A 203 8.14 -13.41 19.73
N LEU A 204 9.05 -13.74 18.81
CA LEU A 204 10.46 -13.99 19.14
C LEU A 204 11.13 -12.72 19.66
N ALA A 205 10.95 -11.58 18.99
CA ALA A 205 11.51 -10.30 19.41
C ALA A 205 10.98 -9.86 20.78
N ASN A 206 9.67 -10.07 21.03
CA ASN A 206 9.05 -9.75 22.31
C ASN A 206 9.53 -10.70 23.44
N PHE A 207 9.59 -12.01 23.17
CA PHE A 207 10.00 -13.00 24.16
C PHE A 207 11.48 -12.87 24.55
N MET A 208 12.34 -12.55 23.58
CA MET A 208 13.76 -12.33 23.82
C MET A 208 14.11 -10.90 24.25
N HIS A 209 13.11 -10.04 24.41
CA HIS A 209 13.27 -8.62 24.78
C HIS A 209 14.27 -7.87 23.88
N PHE A 210 14.20 -8.07 22.58
CA PHE A 210 15.07 -7.37 21.65
C PHE A 210 14.88 -5.86 21.72
N ASN A 211 15.99 -5.14 21.84
CA ASN A 211 15.98 -3.67 21.84
C ASN A 211 15.96 -3.15 20.38
N ILE A 212 14.81 -3.28 19.72
CA ILE A 212 14.57 -2.83 18.34
C ILE A 212 13.42 -1.81 18.31
N SER A 213 13.28 -1.09 17.22
CA SER A 213 12.19 -0.14 17.03
C SER A 213 10.87 -0.87 16.82
N TYR A 214 9.98 -0.83 17.81
CA TYR A 214 8.63 -1.39 17.70
C TYR A 214 7.65 -0.38 17.14
N ILE A 215 6.68 -0.88 16.38
CA ILE A 215 5.56 -0.07 15.89
C ILE A 215 4.68 0.33 17.07
N GLN A 216 4.59 1.63 17.33
CA GLN A 216 3.72 2.15 18.38
C GLN A 216 2.32 2.39 17.81
N VAL A 217 1.36 1.56 18.21
CA VAL A 217 -0.05 1.81 17.92
C VAL A 217 -0.57 2.81 18.96
N GLY A 218 -0.89 4.02 18.53
CA GLY A 218 -1.43 5.05 19.43
C GLY A 218 -2.71 4.56 20.13
N GLN A 219 -2.85 4.89 21.42
CA GLN A 219 -3.96 4.40 22.25
C GLN A 219 -5.35 4.87 21.80
N ASN A 220 -5.43 5.98 21.04
CA ASN A 220 -6.67 6.55 20.55
C ASN A 220 -6.68 6.60 19.01
N PHE A 221 -7.20 5.55 18.37
CA PHE A 221 -7.33 5.47 16.92
C PHE A 221 -8.15 6.65 16.35
N TRP A 222 -9.27 6.97 17.00
CA TRP A 222 -10.21 7.99 16.54
C TRP A 222 -9.70 9.43 16.68
N SER A 223 -8.87 9.71 17.69
CA SER A 223 -8.30 11.06 17.88
C SER A 223 -7.21 11.38 16.86
N ASN A 224 -6.72 10.40 16.15
CA ASN A 224 -5.66 10.56 15.15
C ASN A 224 -6.21 10.69 13.72
N ILE A 225 -7.54 10.67 13.53
CA ILE A 225 -8.15 10.90 12.22
C ILE A 225 -8.06 12.40 11.92
N ASN A 226 -7.27 12.73 10.90
CA ASN A 226 -7.14 14.10 10.42
C ASN A 226 -8.22 14.37 9.37
N PHE A 227 -9.25 15.10 9.78
CA PHE A 227 -10.24 15.61 8.83
C PHE A 227 -9.67 16.83 8.10
N ILE A 228 -9.97 16.93 6.80
CA ILE A 228 -9.70 18.16 6.05
C ILE A 228 -10.49 19.30 6.71
N SER A 229 -9.79 20.35 7.13
CA SER A 229 -10.42 21.51 7.73
C SER A 229 -11.02 22.45 6.65
N PRO A 230 -12.03 23.25 6.95
CA PRO A 230 -12.54 24.24 6.00
C PRO A 230 -11.47 25.24 5.54
N GLN A 231 -10.44 25.47 6.34
CA GLN A 231 -9.31 26.34 6.01
C GLN A 231 -8.41 25.72 4.94
N ASP A 232 -8.27 24.40 4.93
CA ASP A 232 -7.49 23.66 3.92
C ASP A 232 -8.14 23.73 2.54
N LEU A 233 -9.47 23.84 2.48
CA LEU A 233 -10.21 23.95 1.22
C LEU A 233 -9.85 25.21 0.43
N SER A 234 -9.39 26.28 1.08
CA SER A 234 -8.88 27.46 0.38
C SER A 234 -7.64 27.16 -0.49
N ASN A 235 -6.89 26.13 -0.13
CA ASN A 235 -5.70 25.67 -0.86
C ASN A 235 -6.01 24.81 -2.10
N LEU A 236 -7.28 24.45 -2.35
CA LEU A 236 -7.67 23.62 -3.52
C LEU A 236 -7.26 24.26 -4.86
N PHE A 237 -7.27 25.59 -4.93
CA PHE A 237 -6.90 26.32 -6.15
C PHE A 237 -5.41 26.63 -6.26
N ASN A 238 -4.59 26.13 -5.34
CA ASN A 238 -3.14 26.27 -5.44
C ASN A 238 -2.64 25.42 -6.62
N SER A 239 -1.86 26.02 -7.52
CA SER A 239 -1.35 25.36 -8.72
C SER A 239 -0.54 24.11 -8.39
N SER A 240 0.26 24.12 -7.33
CA SER A 240 1.03 22.95 -6.90
C SER A 240 0.14 21.81 -6.42
N VAL A 241 -0.98 22.10 -5.72
CA VAL A 241 -1.97 21.11 -5.29
C VAL A 241 -2.63 20.46 -6.52
N ILE A 242 -3.06 21.28 -7.47
CA ILE A 242 -3.73 20.81 -8.70
C ILE A 242 -2.78 19.94 -9.54
N ILE A 243 -1.54 20.35 -9.73
CA ILE A 243 -0.55 19.62 -10.54
C ILE A 243 -0.28 18.25 -9.88
N ASN A 244 -0.02 18.20 -8.59
CA ASN A 244 0.22 16.94 -7.88
C ASN A 244 -1.03 16.04 -7.89
N ALA A 245 -2.23 16.62 -7.74
CA ALA A 245 -3.48 15.87 -7.83
C ALA A 245 -3.67 15.26 -9.23
N LEU A 246 -3.38 16.00 -10.30
CA LEU A 246 -3.43 15.48 -11.66
C LEU A 246 -2.43 14.34 -11.87
N VAL A 247 -1.18 14.51 -11.44
CA VAL A 247 -0.13 13.46 -11.54
C VAL A 247 -0.58 12.19 -10.84
N ILE A 248 -1.01 12.30 -9.57
CA ILE A 248 -1.48 11.13 -8.81
C ILE A 248 -2.72 10.52 -9.46
N THR A 249 -3.67 11.34 -9.96
CA THR A 249 -4.87 10.85 -10.64
C THR A 249 -4.52 9.96 -11.83
N PHE A 250 -3.58 10.41 -12.67
CA PHE A 250 -3.14 9.62 -13.83
C PHE A 250 -2.47 8.31 -13.42
N ILE A 251 -1.54 8.38 -12.47
CA ILE A 251 -0.79 7.20 -12.02
C ILE A 251 -1.71 6.20 -11.32
N ALA A 252 -2.52 6.65 -10.37
CA ALA A 252 -3.45 5.81 -9.62
C ALA A 252 -4.51 5.16 -10.52
N SER A 253 -5.06 5.91 -11.50
CA SER A 253 -6.02 5.36 -12.45
C SER A 253 -5.37 4.33 -13.37
N ALA A 254 -4.16 4.61 -13.86
CA ALA A 254 -3.41 3.67 -14.69
C ALA A 254 -3.07 2.38 -13.92
N GLU A 255 -2.59 2.48 -12.67
CA GLU A 255 -2.28 1.34 -11.79
C GLU A 255 -3.54 0.49 -11.56
N THR A 256 -4.67 1.12 -11.25
CA THR A 256 -5.95 0.44 -11.04
C THR A 256 -6.42 -0.30 -12.28
N LEU A 257 -6.41 0.34 -13.45
CA LEU A 257 -6.88 -0.28 -14.69
C LEU A 257 -5.95 -1.38 -15.20
N LEU A 258 -4.64 -1.28 -14.95
CA LEU A 258 -3.72 -2.38 -15.23
C LEU A 258 -3.99 -3.58 -14.32
N THR A 259 -4.22 -3.33 -13.04
CA THR A 259 -4.61 -4.37 -12.10
C THR A 259 -5.91 -5.04 -12.54
N SER A 260 -6.92 -4.26 -12.92
CA SER A 260 -8.18 -4.80 -13.47
C SER A 260 -7.94 -5.65 -14.71
N THR A 261 -7.09 -5.18 -15.63
CA THR A 261 -6.74 -5.94 -16.85
C THR A 261 -6.00 -7.24 -16.53
N ALA A 262 -5.12 -7.24 -15.52
CA ALA A 262 -4.43 -8.43 -15.06
C ALA A 262 -5.40 -9.45 -14.45
N ILE A 263 -6.35 -8.99 -13.64
CA ILE A 263 -7.38 -9.82 -13.03
C ILE A 263 -8.33 -10.40 -14.09
N ASP A 264 -8.73 -9.61 -15.09
CA ASP A 264 -9.57 -10.08 -16.20
C ASP A 264 -8.89 -11.22 -17.00
N LYS A 265 -7.55 -11.25 -17.05
CA LYS A 265 -6.78 -12.34 -17.65
C LYS A 265 -6.69 -13.58 -16.76
N MET A 266 -6.79 -13.40 -15.44
CA MET A 266 -6.75 -14.51 -14.47
C MET A 266 -8.09 -15.22 -14.32
N SER A 267 -9.21 -14.55 -14.67
CA SER A 267 -10.55 -15.08 -14.56
C SER A 267 -11.32 -14.89 -15.86
N GLU A 268 -11.70 -16.02 -16.49
CA GLU A 268 -12.47 -16.01 -17.75
C GLU A 268 -13.87 -15.37 -17.62
N ASN A 269 -14.39 -15.28 -16.39
CA ASN A 269 -15.75 -14.79 -16.11
C ASN A 269 -15.77 -13.33 -15.65
N SER A 270 -14.63 -12.66 -15.51
CA SER A 270 -14.55 -11.26 -15.08
C SER A 270 -14.35 -10.35 -16.29
N LYS A 271 -15.25 -9.41 -16.48
CA LYS A 271 -15.09 -8.30 -17.44
C LYS A 271 -15.22 -7.00 -16.66
N THR A 272 -14.17 -6.22 -16.64
CA THR A 272 -14.15 -4.94 -15.94
C THR A 272 -14.88 -3.87 -16.73
N ASP A 273 -15.79 -3.16 -16.06
CA ASP A 273 -16.27 -1.85 -16.48
C ASP A 273 -15.28 -0.78 -15.99
N TYR A 274 -14.40 -0.33 -16.88
CA TYR A 274 -13.29 0.55 -16.54
C TYR A 274 -13.73 1.94 -16.08
N ASP A 275 -14.82 2.48 -16.65
CA ASP A 275 -15.34 3.79 -16.26
C ASP A 275 -15.94 3.72 -14.86
N LYS A 276 -16.73 2.68 -14.59
CA LYS A 276 -17.28 2.41 -13.26
C LYS A 276 -16.18 2.17 -12.23
N GLU A 277 -15.11 1.47 -12.61
CA GLU A 277 -13.98 1.22 -11.73
C GLU A 277 -13.26 2.52 -11.34
N ILE A 278 -13.01 3.44 -12.30
CA ILE A 278 -12.41 4.74 -12.00
C ILE A 278 -13.32 5.56 -11.08
N ILE A 279 -14.65 5.55 -11.30
CA ILE A 279 -15.60 6.24 -10.42
C ILE A 279 -15.54 5.66 -9.00
N ALA A 280 -15.52 4.34 -8.86
CA ALA A 280 -15.44 3.68 -7.56
C ALA A 280 -14.15 4.05 -6.82
N GLN A 281 -13.01 4.04 -7.52
CA GLN A 281 -11.72 4.50 -6.97
C GLN A 281 -11.77 5.98 -6.59
N GLY A 282 -12.43 6.81 -7.39
CA GLY A 282 -12.61 8.22 -7.12
C GLY A 282 -13.40 8.47 -5.83
N ILE A 283 -14.50 7.73 -5.63
CA ILE A 283 -15.28 7.79 -4.37
C ILE A 283 -14.38 7.39 -3.20
N GLY A 284 -13.64 6.28 -3.34
CA GLY A 284 -12.72 5.81 -2.31
C GLY A 284 -11.63 6.82 -1.99
N ASN A 285 -10.99 7.41 -3.00
CA ASN A 285 -9.93 8.39 -2.81
C ASN A 285 -10.45 9.70 -2.20
N SER A 286 -11.64 10.15 -2.59
CA SER A 286 -12.26 11.33 -1.94
C SER A 286 -12.51 11.09 -0.47
N LEU A 287 -13.06 9.95 -0.10
CA LEU A 287 -13.29 9.60 1.31
C LEU A 287 -11.96 9.36 2.05
N SER A 288 -10.99 8.72 1.41
CA SER A 288 -9.67 8.49 2.01
C SER A 288 -8.96 9.79 2.32
N GLY A 289 -8.90 10.72 1.37
CA GLY A 289 -8.33 12.05 1.59
C GLY A 289 -9.06 12.82 2.69
N PHE A 290 -10.40 12.79 2.69
CA PHE A 290 -11.20 13.47 3.70
C PHE A 290 -10.94 12.95 5.13
N LEU A 291 -10.68 11.64 5.29
CA LEU A 291 -10.44 10.98 6.57
C LEU A 291 -8.95 10.83 6.92
N GLY A 292 -8.05 11.48 6.20
CA GLY A 292 -6.61 11.41 6.48
C GLY A 292 -5.96 10.08 6.10
N GLY A 293 -6.52 9.39 5.10
CA GLY A 293 -5.98 8.16 4.55
C GLY A 293 -5.02 8.36 3.39
N LEU A 294 -4.43 7.26 2.94
CA LEU A 294 -3.56 7.17 1.76
C LEU A 294 -4.36 7.06 0.46
N PRO A 295 -3.77 7.36 -0.71
CA PRO A 295 -4.42 7.09 -1.99
C PRO A 295 -4.66 5.59 -2.16
N ILE A 296 -5.83 5.27 -2.72
CA ILE A 296 -6.30 3.90 -2.94
C ILE A 296 -6.16 3.56 -4.42
N THR A 297 -5.64 2.37 -4.71
CA THR A 297 -5.58 1.80 -6.06
C THR A 297 -5.95 0.32 -6.03
N GLY A 298 -6.15 -0.30 -7.18
CA GLY A 298 -6.27 -1.75 -7.29
C GLY A 298 -4.94 -2.43 -6.95
N VAL A 299 -4.98 -3.49 -6.14
CA VAL A 299 -3.77 -4.20 -5.68
C VAL A 299 -3.79 -5.65 -6.15
N ILE A 300 -2.87 -6.02 -7.06
CA ILE A 300 -2.80 -7.36 -7.67
C ILE A 300 -2.67 -8.46 -6.61
N VAL A 301 -1.76 -8.28 -5.64
CA VAL A 301 -1.48 -9.30 -4.60
C VAL A 301 -2.72 -9.63 -3.76
N ARG A 302 -3.52 -8.61 -3.43
CA ARG A 302 -4.76 -8.78 -2.67
C ARG A 302 -5.85 -9.42 -3.54
N SER A 303 -5.96 -8.98 -4.78
CA SER A 303 -6.95 -9.47 -5.73
C SER A 303 -6.68 -10.93 -6.13
N ALA A 304 -5.42 -11.34 -6.21
CA ALA A 304 -5.05 -12.74 -6.47
C ALA A 304 -5.32 -13.67 -5.26
N ALA A 305 -5.49 -13.11 -4.07
CA ALA A 305 -5.85 -13.86 -2.87
C ALA A 305 -7.38 -13.99 -2.68
N ASN A 306 -8.16 -13.19 -3.41
CA ASN A 306 -9.61 -13.21 -3.43
C ASN A 306 -10.13 -14.26 -4.44
#